data_00a065d88e2f41627f477e5827f3bb98
#
_entry.id   00a065d88e2f41627f477e5827f3bb98
#
_cell.length_a   1.000
_cell.length_b   1.000
_cell.length_c   1.000
_cell.angle_alpha   90.00
_cell.angle_beta   90.00
_cell.angle_gamma   90.00
#
_symmetry.space_group_name_H-M   'P 1'
#
loop_
_entity.id
_entity.type
_entity.pdbx_description
1 polymer ?
#
loop_
_entity_poly.entity_id
_entity_poly.type
_entity_poly.pdbx_seq_one_letter_code
_entity_poly.pdbx_strand_id
1 'polypeptide(L)'
;MPHEFDPTILREYDIRGVVGKTLSAADARAIGRAYALTLAEAHGSGIAVGYDGRLTSPELEAALVDGLRSESADVVRIGRGPTPMLYYAAATLGVDGGIMVTGSHNPPDYNGFKFVFLGKSFYGAAIQRLGQTARRLAEPRSSRGSVRECTIREDYVARLARDYHGNRALTVAWDAGNGATGEVLQELTAGLPGRHILLNEMIDGTFPAHHPDPTIPENLVQLQDAVARERCDLGIAFDGDGDRIGVIDSQGRILWGDQLMIVLSRDVLTRHPGSPIIADVKASQVLFDEIARLGGRPVMAVTGHSLIKAKLAELEAPLAGEMSGHIFFGDGYYGFDDAIYVAVRLLDILSRTDQSLAEMRDRLPAVINTPELRFACPESRKFEVVREVRERLLKAGADMTDIDGVRVRRPDGWWLLRASNTQAVLVARAESQTEAGLARLKSELAAELAASGVTLPG
;
A
#
# COMPACT_ATOMS: atom_id res chain seq x y z
N MET A 1 -2.23 -24.08 -24.01
CA MET A 1 -1.55 -23.43 -25.15
C MET A 1 -0.71 -22.27 -24.63
N PRO A 2 0.44 -21.96 -25.29
CA PRO A 2 1.24 -20.78 -24.93
C PRO A 2 0.41 -19.51 -24.94
N HIS A 3 0.75 -18.58 -24.02
CA HIS A 3 0.08 -17.30 -23.88
C HIS A 3 1.09 -16.16 -23.75
N GLU A 4 0.86 -15.09 -24.45
CA GLU A 4 1.72 -13.89 -24.42
C GLU A 4 0.94 -12.72 -23.84
N PHE A 5 1.43 -12.17 -22.74
CA PHE A 5 0.85 -10.98 -22.12
C PHE A 5 1.26 -9.70 -22.83
N ASP A 6 0.41 -8.68 -22.79
CA ASP A 6 0.87 -7.33 -23.05
C ASP A 6 2.00 -7.00 -22.05
N PRO A 7 3.19 -6.59 -22.53
CA PRO A 7 4.35 -6.40 -21.66
C PRO A 7 4.14 -5.30 -20.61
N THR A 8 3.20 -4.39 -20.81
CA THR A 8 2.91 -3.28 -19.91
C THR A 8 2.16 -3.70 -18.64
N ILE A 9 1.57 -4.91 -18.62
CA ILE A 9 0.82 -5.39 -17.44
C ILE A 9 1.72 -6.04 -16.39
N LEU A 10 2.88 -6.57 -16.75
CA LEU A 10 3.83 -7.23 -15.84
C LEU A 10 4.67 -6.16 -15.12
N ARG A 11 4.12 -5.58 -14.05
CA ARG A 11 4.77 -4.48 -13.32
C ARG A 11 5.68 -4.99 -12.21
N GLU A 12 6.35 -4.07 -11.51
CA GLU A 12 7.33 -4.42 -10.49
C GLU A 12 6.69 -5.13 -9.28
N TYR A 13 5.49 -4.71 -8.85
CA TYR A 13 4.89 -5.20 -7.61
C TYR A 13 3.64 -6.05 -7.81
N ASP A 14 3.02 -5.98 -8.97
CA ASP A 14 1.76 -6.65 -9.31
C ASP A 14 1.61 -6.81 -10.83
N ILE A 15 0.52 -7.47 -11.23
CA ILE A 15 0.05 -7.44 -12.62
C ILE A 15 -1.10 -6.44 -12.68
N ARG A 16 -1.07 -5.50 -13.64
CA ARG A 16 -2.10 -4.48 -13.76
C ARG A 16 -2.30 -4.00 -15.18
N GLY A 17 -3.55 -3.95 -15.64
CA GLY A 17 -3.89 -3.51 -16.98
C GLY A 17 -5.28 -2.92 -17.10
N VAL A 18 -5.58 -2.36 -18.27
CA VAL A 18 -6.91 -1.85 -18.64
C VAL A 18 -7.70 -3.02 -19.22
N VAL A 19 -8.83 -3.35 -18.59
CA VAL A 19 -9.66 -4.49 -19.00
C VAL A 19 -10.27 -4.26 -20.38
N GLY A 20 -10.17 -5.27 -21.24
CA GLY A 20 -10.61 -5.19 -22.63
C GLY A 20 -9.59 -4.52 -23.57
N LYS A 21 -8.46 -3.99 -23.05
CA LYS A 21 -7.37 -3.44 -23.87
C LYS A 21 -6.05 -4.19 -23.68
N THR A 22 -5.52 -4.20 -22.47
CA THR A 22 -4.24 -4.83 -22.12
C THR A 22 -4.40 -6.00 -21.17
N LEU A 23 -5.59 -6.18 -20.56
CA LEU A 23 -5.92 -7.25 -19.64
C LEU A 23 -7.27 -7.87 -20.01
N SER A 24 -7.35 -9.21 -19.99
CA SER A 24 -8.54 -9.97 -20.35
C SER A 24 -8.72 -11.21 -19.47
N ALA A 25 -9.88 -11.88 -19.59
CA ALA A 25 -10.12 -13.18 -18.95
C ALA A 25 -9.15 -14.27 -19.43
N ALA A 26 -8.66 -14.19 -20.67
CA ALA A 26 -7.63 -15.12 -21.17
C ALA A 26 -6.30 -14.92 -20.46
N ASP A 27 -5.91 -13.66 -20.17
CA ASP A 27 -4.74 -13.35 -19.36
C ASP A 27 -4.90 -13.85 -17.93
N ALA A 28 -6.04 -13.63 -17.31
CA ALA A 28 -6.35 -14.13 -15.96
C ALA A 28 -6.21 -15.65 -15.88
N ARG A 29 -6.73 -16.39 -16.86
CA ARG A 29 -6.58 -17.83 -16.95
C ARG A 29 -5.11 -18.26 -17.12
N ALA A 30 -4.36 -17.59 -17.98
CA ALA A 30 -2.94 -17.86 -18.20
C ALA A 30 -2.10 -17.57 -16.95
N ILE A 31 -2.41 -16.48 -16.23
CA ILE A 31 -1.81 -16.16 -14.92
C ILE A 31 -2.06 -17.29 -13.92
N GLY A 32 -3.31 -17.77 -13.82
CA GLY A 32 -3.66 -18.88 -12.93
C GLY A 32 -2.85 -20.13 -13.25
N ARG A 33 -2.76 -20.50 -14.50
CA ARG A 33 -1.97 -21.66 -14.96
C ARG A 33 -0.48 -21.50 -14.63
N ALA A 34 0.11 -20.38 -15.00
CA ALA A 34 1.52 -20.10 -14.77
C ALA A 34 1.87 -20.07 -13.28
N TYR A 35 0.99 -19.46 -12.46
CA TYR A 35 1.17 -19.41 -11.00
C TYR A 35 1.07 -20.80 -10.37
N ALA A 36 0.09 -21.63 -10.74
CA ALA A 36 -0.07 -22.99 -10.23
C ALA A 36 1.16 -23.85 -10.55
N LEU A 37 1.70 -23.76 -11.77
CA LEU A 37 2.93 -24.47 -12.14
C LEU A 37 4.13 -24.00 -11.31
N THR A 38 4.28 -22.69 -11.13
CA THR A 38 5.37 -22.10 -10.32
C THR A 38 5.25 -22.55 -8.85
N LEU A 39 4.03 -22.63 -8.32
CA LEU A 39 3.80 -23.08 -6.95
C LEU A 39 4.08 -24.58 -6.79
N ALA A 40 3.69 -25.38 -7.79
CA ALA A 40 3.96 -26.82 -7.80
C ALA A 40 5.46 -27.14 -7.86
N GLU A 41 6.26 -26.35 -8.57
CA GLU A 41 7.73 -26.46 -8.57
C GLU A 41 8.32 -26.25 -7.16
N ALA A 42 7.64 -25.47 -6.32
CA ALA A 42 7.99 -25.25 -4.92
C ALA A 42 7.22 -26.19 -3.94
N HIS A 43 6.63 -27.27 -4.46
CA HIS A 43 5.87 -28.28 -3.72
C HIS A 43 4.60 -27.78 -3.03
N GLY A 44 4.06 -26.61 -3.43
CA GLY A 44 2.78 -26.10 -2.97
C GLY A 44 1.63 -26.45 -3.92
N SER A 45 0.39 -26.43 -3.40
CA SER A 45 -0.81 -26.78 -4.18
C SER A 45 -2.06 -25.99 -3.78
N GLY A 46 -2.17 -25.54 -2.53
CA GLY A 46 -3.33 -24.83 -2.01
C GLY A 46 -3.25 -23.33 -2.25
N ILE A 47 -4.30 -22.71 -2.81
CA ILE A 47 -4.30 -21.29 -3.16
C ILE A 47 -5.60 -20.63 -2.71
N ALA A 48 -5.52 -19.55 -1.90
CA ALA A 48 -6.64 -18.68 -1.62
C ALA A 48 -6.84 -17.68 -2.77
N VAL A 49 -8.09 -17.44 -3.18
CA VAL A 49 -8.41 -16.45 -4.22
C VAL A 49 -9.54 -15.57 -3.73
N GLY A 50 -9.32 -14.24 -3.79
CA GLY A 50 -10.31 -13.22 -3.49
C GLY A 50 -10.37 -12.15 -4.58
N TYR A 51 -11.36 -11.27 -4.52
CA TYR A 51 -11.50 -10.18 -5.47
C TYR A 51 -12.11 -8.94 -4.83
N ASP A 52 -11.80 -7.76 -5.39
CA ASP A 52 -12.33 -6.47 -4.95
C ASP A 52 -13.74 -6.17 -5.50
N GLY A 53 -14.23 -4.93 -5.25
CA GLY A 53 -15.57 -4.49 -5.67
C GLY A 53 -15.72 -4.12 -7.15
N ARG A 54 -14.68 -4.19 -7.97
CA ARG A 54 -14.74 -3.77 -9.39
C ARG A 54 -15.65 -4.65 -10.21
N LEU A 55 -16.36 -4.06 -11.18
CA LEU A 55 -17.33 -4.76 -12.02
C LEU A 55 -16.73 -5.95 -12.80
N THR A 56 -15.46 -5.87 -13.15
CA THR A 56 -14.74 -6.90 -13.92
C THR A 56 -14.07 -7.96 -13.04
N SER A 57 -14.00 -7.76 -11.73
CA SER A 57 -13.29 -8.68 -10.82
C SER A 57 -13.90 -10.08 -10.75
N PRO A 58 -15.23 -10.27 -10.75
CA PRO A 58 -15.82 -11.62 -10.74
C PRO A 58 -15.46 -12.45 -11.98
N GLU A 59 -15.44 -11.84 -13.17
CA GLU A 59 -15.09 -12.52 -14.42
C GLU A 59 -13.61 -12.93 -14.43
N LEU A 60 -12.74 -12.01 -14.05
CA LEU A 60 -11.30 -12.26 -13.98
C LEU A 60 -10.94 -13.30 -12.92
N GLU A 61 -11.62 -13.27 -11.76
CA GLU A 61 -11.47 -14.27 -10.71
C GLU A 61 -11.89 -15.67 -11.18
N ALA A 62 -13.04 -15.78 -11.84
CA ALA A 62 -13.50 -17.06 -12.36
C ALA A 62 -12.55 -17.66 -13.39
N ALA A 63 -12.00 -16.83 -14.30
CA ALA A 63 -11.01 -17.24 -15.27
C ALA A 63 -9.68 -17.65 -14.62
N LEU A 64 -9.22 -16.90 -13.61
CA LEU A 64 -8.04 -17.22 -12.81
C LEU A 64 -8.20 -18.59 -12.13
N VAL A 65 -9.32 -18.83 -11.44
CA VAL A 65 -9.64 -20.08 -10.75
C VAL A 65 -9.67 -21.25 -11.73
N ASP A 66 -10.26 -21.08 -12.89
CA ASP A 66 -10.26 -22.10 -13.93
C ASP A 66 -8.83 -22.44 -14.40
N GLY A 67 -7.98 -21.42 -14.56
CA GLY A 67 -6.57 -21.59 -14.87
C GLY A 67 -5.79 -22.34 -13.80
N LEU A 68 -5.93 -21.97 -12.53
CA LEU A 68 -5.31 -22.64 -11.37
C LEU A 68 -5.68 -24.12 -11.32
N ARG A 69 -6.98 -24.42 -11.38
CA ARG A 69 -7.50 -25.79 -11.33
C ARG A 69 -7.03 -26.65 -12.51
N SER A 70 -6.87 -26.05 -13.68
CA SER A 70 -6.42 -26.79 -14.87
C SER A 70 -5.00 -27.33 -14.75
N GLU A 71 -4.22 -26.84 -13.79
CA GLU A 71 -2.89 -27.35 -13.42
C GLU A 71 -2.90 -28.13 -12.09
N SER A 72 -4.06 -28.64 -11.67
CA SER A 72 -4.29 -29.44 -10.45
C SER A 72 -4.07 -28.69 -9.14
N ALA A 73 -4.12 -27.38 -9.12
CA ALA A 73 -4.08 -26.61 -7.87
C ALA A 73 -5.44 -26.62 -7.17
N ASP A 74 -5.42 -26.77 -5.84
CA ASP A 74 -6.62 -26.70 -5.00
C ASP A 74 -6.92 -25.25 -4.62
N VAL A 75 -8.13 -24.80 -4.88
CA VAL A 75 -8.51 -23.40 -4.72
C VAL A 75 -9.51 -23.21 -3.59
N VAL A 76 -9.25 -22.25 -2.72
CA VAL A 76 -10.16 -21.74 -1.71
C VAL A 76 -10.62 -20.36 -2.15
N ARG A 77 -11.87 -20.22 -2.58
CA ARG A 77 -12.47 -18.94 -2.94
C ARG A 77 -13.00 -18.27 -1.68
N ILE A 78 -12.46 -17.09 -1.35
CA ILE A 78 -12.87 -16.32 -0.17
C ILE A 78 -13.92 -15.24 -0.47
N GLY A 79 -14.28 -15.08 -1.75
CA GLY A 79 -15.27 -14.12 -2.19
C GLY A 79 -14.74 -12.68 -2.29
N ARG A 80 -15.69 -11.72 -2.28
CA ARG A 80 -15.42 -10.29 -2.37
C ARG A 80 -14.98 -9.71 -1.04
N GLY A 81 -13.93 -8.87 -1.07
CA GLY A 81 -13.46 -8.15 0.10
C GLY A 81 -12.17 -7.37 -0.16
N PRO A 82 -11.58 -6.74 0.86
CA PRO A 82 -10.34 -6.01 0.74
C PRO A 82 -9.12 -6.93 0.59
N THR A 83 -8.05 -6.40 -0.01
CA THR A 83 -6.78 -7.14 -0.19
C THR A 83 -6.23 -7.73 1.11
N PRO A 84 -6.21 -7.02 2.26
CA PRO A 84 -5.75 -7.62 3.52
C PRO A 84 -6.60 -8.82 3.99
N MET A 85 -7.87 -8.92 3.63
CA MET A 85 -8.66 -10.13 3.91
C MET A 85 -8.11 -11.35 3.17
N LEU A 86 -7.61 -11.19 1.94
CA LEU A 86 -6.89 -12.26 1.24
C LEU A 86 -5.58 -12.59 1.95
N TYR A 87 -4.81 -11.60 2.37
CA TYR A 87 -3.56 -11.84 3.10
C TYR A 87 -3.81 -12.60 4.40
N TYR A 88 -4.88 -12.24 5.13
CA TYR A 88 -5.33 -12.97 6.31
C TYR A 88 -5.70 -14.42 5.98
N ALA A 89 -6.46 -14.66 4.92
CA ALA A 89 -6.80 -16.00 4.46
C ALA A 89 -5.56 -16.82 4.10
N ALA A 90 -4.60 -16.23 3.38
CA ALA A 90 -3.34 -16.90 3.04
C ALA A 90 -2.50 -17.24 4.27
N ALA A 91 -2.60 -16.45 5.34
CA ALA A 91 -1.87 -16.68 6.59
C ALA A 91 -2.56 -17.72 7.51
N THR A 92 -3.88 -17.97 7.37
CA THR A 92 -4.65 -18.73 8.36
C THR A 92 -5.32 -20.00 7.84
N LEU A 93 -5.56 -20.11 6.54
CA LEU A 93 -6.27 -21.28 5.95
C LEU A 93 -5.38 -22.46 5.60
N GLY A 94 -4.07 -22.40 5.91
CA GLY A 94 -3.14 -23.50 5.59
C GLY A 94 -2.96 -23.70 4.09
N VAL A 95 -2.98 -22.63 3.30
CA VAL A 95 -2.71 -22.62 1.87
C VAL A 95 -1.27 -22.17 1.59
N ASP A 96 -0.74 -22.55 0.43
CA ASP A 96 0.64 -22.25 0.04
C ASP A 96 0.77 -20.91 -0.71
N GLY A 97 -0.36 -20.40 -1.22
CA GLY A 97 -0.38 -19.14 -1.97
C GLY A 97 -1.70 -18.40 -1.85
N GLY A 98 -1.70 -17.17 -2.34
CA GLY A 98 -2.89 -16.33 -2.41
C GLY A 98 -2.84 -15.41 -3.62
N ILE A 99 -4.00 -15.17 -4.24
CA ILE A 99 -4.12 -14.21 -5.36
C ILE A 99 -5.35 -13.34 -5.12
N MET A 100 -5.12 -12.02 -5.11
CA MET A 100 -6.17 -11.01 -5.07
C MET A 100 -6.38 -10.41 -6.44
N VAL A 101 -7.62 -10.46 -6.93
CA VAL A 101 -8.02 -9.76 -8.16
C VAL A 101 -8.44 -8.35 -7.77
N THR A 102 -7.63 -7.36 -8.13
CA THR A 102 -7.84 -5.96 -7.74
C THR A 102 -7.16 -4.97 -8.65
N GLY A 103 -7.79 -3.82 -8.85
CA GLY A 103 -7.17 -2.64 -9.44
C GLY A 103 -6.70 -1.61 -8.41
N SER A 104 -6.81 -1.90 -7.07
CA SER A 104 -6.48 -0.97 -5.98
C SER A 104 -7.12 0.41 -6.20
N HIS A 105 -6.34 1.49 -6.14
CA HIS A 105 -6.76 2.87 -6.39
C HIS A 105 -6.78 3.28 -7.87
N ASN A 106 -6.58 2.38 -8.83
CA ASN A 106 -6.63 2.76 -10.25
C ASN A 106 -8.06 3.10 -10.70
N PRO A 107 -8.24 3.80 -11.84
CA PRO A 107 -9.56 4.06 -12.43
C PRO A 107 -10.42 2.80 -12.60
N PRO A 108 -11.76 2.94 -12.74
CA PRO A 108 -12.70 1.81 -12.79
C PRO A 108 -12.44 0.78 -13.90
N ASP A 109 -11.83 1.20 -15.03
CA ASP A 109 -11.50 0.35 -16.18
C ASP A 109 -10.21 -0.48 -16.00
N TYR A 110 -9.47 -0.24 -14.91
CA TYR A 110 -8.29 -1.05 -14.55
C TYR A 110 -8.68 -2.23 -13.67
N ASN A 111 -7.89 -3.30 -13.79
CA ASN A 111 -7.87 -4.42 -12.84
C ASN A 111 -6.48 -5.06 -12.83
N GLY A 112 -6.27 -6.09 -11.98
CA GLY A 112 -4.96 -6.74 -11.86
C GLY A 112 -4.92 -7.84 -10.84
N PHE A 113 -3.71 -8.25 -10.45
CA PHE A 113 -3.48 -9.38 -9.55
C PHE A 113 -2.33 -9.06 -8.59
N LYS A 114 -2.61 -9.17 -7.29
CA LYS A 114 -1.60 -9.18 -6.22
C LYS A 114 -1.41 -10.61 -5.73
N PHE A 115 -0.20 -10.97 -5.33
CA PHE A 115 0.17 -12.34 -5.04
C PHE A 115 0.82 -12.52 -3.68
N VAL A 116 0.52 -13.66 -3.05
CA VAL A 116 1.25 -14.23 -1.91
C VAL A 116 1.80 -15.58 -2.34
N PHE A 117 3.06 -15.87 -2.10
CA PHE A 117 3.72 -17.10 -2.48
C PHE A 117 4.51 -17.66 -1.29
N LEU A 118 4.08 -18.81 -0.77
CA LEU A 118 4.66 -19.44 0.42
C LEU A 118 4.84 -18.45 1.60
N GLY A 119 3.77 -17.69 1.88
CA GLY A 119 3.75 -16.67 2.94
C GLY A 119 4.57 -15.41 2.66
N LYS A 120 5.11 -15.23 1.45
CA LYS A 120 5.95 -14.09 1.07
C LYS A 120 5.33 -13.30 -0.08
N SER A 121 5.74 -12.04 -0.24
CA SER A 121 5.40 -11.23 -1.41
C SER A 121 6.01 -11.82 -2.69
N PHE A 122 5.24 -11.78 -3.78
CA PHE A 122 5.65 -12.25 -5.11
C PHE A 122 5.68 -11.05 -6.06
N TYR A 123 6.87 -10.58 -6.45
CA TYR A 123 7.07 -9.33 -7.18
C TYR A 123 8.34 -9.37 -8.05
N GLY A 124 8.60 -8.32 -8.82
CA GLY A 124 9.81 -8.12 -9.60
C GLY A 124 10.11 -9.28 -10.55
N ALA A 125 11.28 -9.86 -10.41
CA ALA A 125 11.72 -10.98 -11.25
C ALA A 125 10.77 -12.20 -11.17
N ALA A 126 9.99 -12.39 -10.10
CA ALA A 126 9.02 -13.47 -9.99
C ALA A 126 7.84 -13.24 -10.95
N ILE A 127 7.33 -12.01 -11.06
CA ILE A 127 6.29 -11.64 -12.03
C ILE A 127 6.80 -11.82 -13.48
N GLN A 128 8.04 -11.40 -13.75
CA GLN A 128 8.64 -11.60 -15.08
C GLN A 128 8.79 -13.09 -15.41
N ARG A 129 9.20 -13.93 -14.46
CA ARG A 129 9.25 -15.39 -14.64
C ARG A 129 7.87 -15.99 -14.88
N LEU A 130 6.82 -15.51 -14.19
CA LEU A 130 5.45 -15.92 -14.43
C LEU A 130 5.05 -15.66 -15.90
N GLY A 131 5.41 -14.49 -16.45
CA GLY A 131 5.22 -14.19 -17.86
C GLY A 131 5.97 -15.15 -18.78
N GLN A 132 7.19 -15.54 -18.45
CA GLN A 132 7.97 -16.52 -19.22
C GLN A 132 7.34 -17.92 -19.14
N THR A 133 6.82 -18.32 -17.98
CA THR A 133 6.09 -19.59 -17.79
C THR A 133 4.84 -19.61 -18.65
N ALA A 134 4.07 -18.52 -18.71
CA ALA A 134 2.89 -18.41 -19.56
C ALA A 134 3.17 -18.64 -21.05
N ARG A 135 4.30 -18.15 -21.56
CA ARG A 135 4.75 -18.40 -22.96
C ARG A 135 5.07 -19.86 -23.26
N ARG A 136 5.25 -20.69 -22.23
CA ARG A 136 5.63 -22.12 -22.36
C ARG A 136 4.52 -23.06 -21.92
N LEU A 137 3.30 -22.55 -21.65
CA LEU A 137 2.18 -23.37 -21.24
C LEU A 137 1.89 -24.47 -22.28
N ALA A 138 1.91 -25.72 -21.81
CA ALA A 138 1.51 -26.90 -22.57
C ALA A 138 -0.01 -27.12 -22.50
N GLU A 139 -0.50 -28.28 -22.95
CA GLU A 139 -1.88 -28.68 -22.67
C GLU A 139 -2.11 -28.80 -21.17
N PRO A 140 -3.32 -28.42 -20.68
CA PRO A 140 -3.66 -28.55 -19.27
C PRO A 140 -3.53 -30.01 -18.79
N ARG A 141 -3.33 -30.19 -17.48
CA ARG A 141 -3.30 -31.51 -16.88
C ARG A 141 -4.63 -32.24 -17.03
N SER A 142 -4.60 -33.57 -17.07
CA SER A 142 -5.81 -34.40 -17.19
C SER A 142 -6.68 -34.34 -15.92
N SER A 143 -6.06 -34.19 -14.74
CA SER A 143 -6.74 -34.01 -13.46
C SER A 143 -6.91 -32.52 -13.15
N ARG A 144 -8.09 -32.12 -12.68
CA ARG A 144 -8.35 -30.77 -12.21
C ARG A 144 -8.28 -30.72 -10.69
N GLY A 145 -7.67 -29.63 -10.16
CA GLY A 145 -7.72 -29.36 -8.73
C GLY A 145 -9.14 -29.11 -8.21
N SER A 146 -9.32 -29.28 -6.91
CA SER A 146 -10.57 -28.99 -6.22
C SER A 146 -10.84 -27.49 -6.15
N VAL A 147 -12.11 -27.14 -5.86
CA VAL A 147 -12.49 -25.77 -5.49
C VAL A 147 -13.47 -25.84 -4.33
N ARG A 148 -13.27 -25.00 -3.33
CA ARG A 148 -14.22 -24.79 -2.24
C ARG A 148 -14.40 -23.30 -1.97
N GLU A 149 -15.55 -22.94 -1.47
CA GLU A 149 -15.81 -21.59 -0.95
C GLU A 149 -15.53 -21.55 0.55
N CYS A 150 -15.08 -20.41 1.06
CA CYS A 150 -14.81 -20.16 2.47
C CYS A 150 -15.25 -18.75 2.84
N THR A 151 -16.16 -18.63 3.80
CA THR A 151 -16.55 -17.34 4.37
C THR A 151 -15.54 -16.97 5.46
N ILE A 152 -14.53 -16.16 5.10
CA ILE A 152 -13.44 -15.75 6.00
C ILE A 152 -13.69 -14.38 6.66
N ARG A 153 -14.69 -13.63 6.20
CA ARG A 153 -14.91 -12.23 6.60
C ARG A 153 -15.18 -12.08 8.10
N GLU A 154 -16.03 -12.92 8.68
CA GLU A 154 -16.34 -12.89 10.11
C GLU A 154 -15.08 -13.14 10.95
N ASP A 155 -14.27 -14.13 10.59
CA ASP A 155 -13.00 -14.44 11.27
C ASP A 155 -12.00 -13.28 11.14
N TYR A 156 -11.94 -12.66 9.96
CA TYR A 156 -11.10 -11.49 9.71
C TYR A 156 -11.54 -10.29 10.56
N VAL A 157 -12.84 -9.97 10.61
CA VAL A 157 -13.39 -8.91 11.45
C VAL A 157 -13.12 -9.17 12.93
N ALA A 158 -13.33 -10.40 13.38
CA ALA A 158 -13.02 -10.79 14.77
C ALA A 158 -11.52 -10.64 15.06
N ARG A 159 -10.64 -10.98 14.09
CA ARG A 159 -9.20 -10.78 14.22
C ARG A 159 -8.82 -9.30 14.32
N LEU A 160 -9.43 -8.45 13.52
CA LEU A 160 -9.23 -6.99 13.56
C LEU A 160 -9.63 -6.42 14.93
N ALA A 161 -10.83 -6.75 15.40
CA ALA A 161 -11.39 -6.24 16.65
C ALA A 161 -10.62 -6.70 17.90
N ARG A 162 -9.92 -7.84 17.82
CA ARG A 162 -9.22 -8.45 18.99
C ARG A 162 -8.19 -7.52 19.63
N ASP A 163 -7.55 -6.66 18.85
CA ASP A 163 -6.46 -5.81 19.34
C ASP A 163 -6.96 -4.39 19.72
N TYR A 164 -8.27 -4.20 19.81
CA TYR A 164 -8.88 -3.01 20.41
C TYR A 164 -9.14 -3.25 21.90
N HIS A 165 -8.46 -2.54 22.75
CA HIS A 165 -8.57 -2.65 24.21
C HIS A 165 -9.00 -1.33 24.88
N GLY A 166 -9.39 -0.36 24.07
CA GLY A 166 -9.75 0.96 24.52
C GLY A 166 -11.04 1.00 25.34
N ASN A 167 -11.16 2.01 26.18
CA ASN A 167 -12.29 2.22 27.09
C ASN A 167 -13.03 3.54 26.85
N ARG A 168 -12.48 4.45 26.03
CA ARG A 168 -13.11 5.72 25.68
C ARG A 168 -13.87 5.56 24.36
N ALA A 169 -15.16 5.91 24.38
CA ALA A 169 -15.96 5.98 23.17
C ALA A 169 -15.50 7.16 22.28
N LEU A 170 -15.19 6.86 21.03
CA LEU A 170 -14.78 7.84 20.02
C LEU A 170 -15.91 8.05 19.00
N THR A 171 -16.01 9.26 18.46
CA THR A 171 -16.84 9.53 17.28
C THR A 171 -15.94 9.54 16.05
N VAL A 172 -16.17 8.62 15.13
CA VAL A 172 -15.28 8.38 13.97
C VAL A 172 -16.08 8.40 12.68
N ALA A 173 -15.62 9.19 11.71
CA ALA A 173 -16.11 9.11 10.33
C ALA A 173 -15.20 8.15 9.52
N TRP A 174 -15.81 7.26 8.74
CA TRP A 174 -15.12 6.26 7.93
C TRP A 174 -15.52 6.42 6.47
N ASP A 175 -14.57 6.49 5.59
CA ASP A 175 -14.83 6.59 4.15
C ASP A 175 -14.27 5.38 3.41
N ALA A 176 -15.16 4.51 2.97
CA ALA A 176 -14.81 3.33 2.19
C ALA A 176 -14.56 3.64 0.70
N GLY A 177 -14.84 4.87 0.22
CA GLY A 177 -14.69 5.27 -1.17
C GLY A 177 -15.42 4.38 -2.19
N ASN A 178 -16.54 3.75 -1.81
CA ASN A 178 -17.22 2.69 -2.55
C ASN A 178 -16.33 1.46 -2.84
N GLY A 179 -15.21 1.34 -2.15
CA GLY A 179 -14.22 0.27 -2.29
C GLY A 179 -14.57 -1.00 -1.52
N ALA A 180 -13.66 -1.97 -1.57
CA ALA A 180 -13.87 -3.32 -1.04
C ALA A 180 -13.93 -3.40 0.50
N THR A 181 -13.60 -2.32 1.21
CA THR A 181 -13.64 -2.27 2.68
C THR A 181 -15.05 -2.15 3.26
N GLY A 182 -16.04 -1.71 2.47
CA GLY A 182 -17.36 -1.31 2.95
C GLY A 182 -18.06 -2.34 3.84
N GLU A 183 -18.17 -3.59 3.40
CA GLU A 183 -18.82 -4.67 4.15
C GLU A 183 -18.07 -5.02 5.44
N VAL A 184 -16.73 -5.01 5.42
CA VAL A 184 -15.90 -5.24 6.60
C VAL A 184 -16.06 -4.11 7.61
N LEU A 185 -16.14 -2.86 7.16
CA LEU A 185 -16.34 -1.70 8.03
C LEU A 185 -17.71 -1.72 8.72
N GLN A 186 -18.78 -2.11 7.99
CA GLN A 186 -20.11 -2.27 8.59
C GLN A 186 -20.10 -3.28 9.74
N GLU A 187 -19.49 -4.44 9.55
CA GLU A 187 -19.41 -5.48 10.56
C GLU A 187 -18.47 -5.08 11.73
N LEU A 188 -17.31 -4.52 11.43
CA LEU A 188 -16.32 -4.11 12.42
C LEU A 188 -16.86 -3.00 13.33
N THR A 189 -17.43 -1.94 12.74
CA THR A 189 -17.91 -0.78 13.48
C THR A 189 -19.14 -1.08 14.33
N ALA A 190 -19.95 -2.06 13.97
CA ALA A 190 -21.06 -2.53 14.79
C ALA A 190 -20.60 -3.15 16.11
N GLY A 191 -19.36 -3.66 16.16
CA GLY A 191 -18.76 -4.27 17.37
C GLY A 191 -17.86 -3.33 18.16
N LEU A 192 -17.46 -2.18 17.62
CA LEU A 192 -16.57 -1.22 18.30
C LEU A 192 -17.37 -0.23 19.17
N PRO A 193 -16.86 0.16 20.35
CA PRO A 193 -17.50 1.18 21.16
C PRO A 193 -17.35 2.56 20.56
N GLY A 194 -18.38 3.37 20.66
CA GLY A 194 -18.39 4.75 20.16
C GLY A 194 -19.50 5.01 19.14
N ARG A 195 -19.35 6.10 18.41
CA ARG A 195 -20.25 6.48 17.33
C ARG A 195 -19.49 6.44 16.00
N HIS A 196 -19.94 5.62 15.09
CA HIS A 196 -19.31 5.41 13.80
C HIS A 196 -20.22 5.91 12.68
N ILE A 197 -19.69 6.78 11.82
CA ILE A 197 -20.38 7.35 10.67
C ILE A 197 -19.71 6.76 9.42
N LEU A 198 -20.43 5.92 8.68
CA LEU A 198 -19.93 5.30 7.46
C LEU A 198 -20.29 6.16 6.26
N LEU A 199 -19.31 6.44 5.41
CA LEU A 199 -19.45 7.12 4.13
C LEU A 199 -19.05 6.15 3.02
N ASN A 200 -19.85 6.15 1.93
CA ASN A 200 -19.54 5.40 0.72
C ASN A 200 -19.28 3.90 0.97
N GLU A 201 -19.93 3.32 1.98
CA GLU A 201 -19.77 1.93 2.40
C GLU A 201 -20.39 0.91 1.43
N MET A 202 -21.29 1.35 0.57
CA MET A 202 -21.83 0.50 -0.48
C MET A 202 -20.78 0.28 -1.56
N ILE A 203 -20.36 -0.97 -1.73
CA ILE A 203 -19.36 -1.35 -2.72
C ILE A 203 -19.91 -1.11 -4.13
N ASP A 204 -19.24 -0.25 -4.89
CA ASP A 204 -19.57 0.06 -6.28
C ASP A 204 -18.30 0.27 -7.09
N GLY A 205 -17.99 -0.66 -7.99
CA GLY A 205 -16.79 -0.63 -8.82
C GLY A 205 -16.71 0.52 -9.83
N THR A 206 -17.73 1.38 -9.91
CA THR A 206 -17.70 2.64 -10.69
C THR A 206 -17.16 3.82 -9.88
N PHE A 207 -17.05 3.68 -8.53
CA PHE A 207 -16.59 4.70 -7.60
C PHE A 207 -17.32 6.04 -7.74
N PRO A 208 -18.65 6.07 -7.59
CA PRO A 208 -19.46 7.25 -7.92
C PRO A 208 -19.27 8.45 -7.00
N ALA A 209 -18.78 8.23 -5.76
CA ALA A 209 -18.60 9.31 -4.80
C ALA A 209 -17.34 10.14 -5.08
N HIS A 210 -16.21 9.47 -5.19
CA HIS A 210 -14.91 10.04 -5.53
C HIS A 210 -13.95 8.90 -5.90
N HIS A 211 -12.80 9.25 -6.47
CA HIS A 211 -11.73 8.29 -6.73
C HIS A 211 -11.17 7.75 -5.39
N PRO A 212 -11.09 6.42 -5.19
CA PRO A 212 -10.72 5.82 -3.91
C PRO A 212 -9.19 5.81 -3.70
N ASP A 213 -8.60 6.99 -3.57
CA ASP A 213 -7.18 7.20 -3.26
C ASP A 213 -7.04 8.25 -2.16
N PRO A 214 -6.75 7.84 -0.91
CA PRO A 214 -6.64 8.75 0.24
C PRO A 214 -5.36 9.59 0.24
N THR A 215 -4.47 9.42 -0.75
CA THR A 215 -3.27 10.25 -0.90
C THR A 215 -3.55 11.56 -1.64
N ILE A 216 -4.74 11.72 -2.19
CA ILE A 216 -5.19 12.89 -2.95
C ILE A 216 -6.13 13.72 -2.06
N PRO A 217 -5.77 14.96 -1.68
CA PRO A 217 -6.57 15.80 -0.76
C PRO A 217 -8.02 16.02 -1.21
N GLU A 218 -8.23 16.14 -2.51
CA GLU A 218 -9.56 16.37 -3.11
C GLU A 218 -10.52 15.21 -2.84
N ASN A 219 -10.01 13.99 -2.70
CA ASN A 219 -10.81 12.80 -2.39
C ASN A 219 -11.21 12.74 -0.91
N LEU A 220 -10.61 13.56 -0.05
CA LEU A 220 -10.89 13.59 1.39
C LEU A 220 -11.88 14.67 1.80
N VAL A 221 -12.33 15.53 0.89
CA VAL A 221 -13.22 16.66 1.20
C VAL A 221 -14.52 16.19 1.84
N GLN A 222 -15.16 15.14 1.32
CA GLN A 222 -16.40 14.60 1.88
C GLN A 222 -16.20 14.09 3.32
N LEU A 223 -15.05 13.47 3.59
CA LEU A 223 -14.69 13.01 4.92
C LEU A 223 -14.42 14.19 5.87
N GLN A 224 -13.73 15.25 5.41
CA GLN A 224 -13.50 16.48 6.18
C GLN A 224 -14.82 17.16 6.57
N ASP A 225 -15.77 17.26 5.63
CA ASP A 225 -17.11 17.78 5.88
C ASP A 225 -17.87 16.94 6.91
N ALA A 226 -17.77 15.62 6.85
CA ALA A 226 -18.39 14.73 7.81
C ALA A 226 -17.77 14.89 9.22
N VAL A 227 -16.43 14.96 9.32
CA VAL A 227 -15.72 15.20 10.58
C VAL A 227 -16.20 16.48 11.24
N ALA A 228 -16.29 17.57 10.46
CA ALA A 228 -16.73 18.87 10.97
C ALA A 228 -18.22 18.86 11.38
N ARG A 229 -19.11 18.37 10.51
CA ARG A 229 -20.56 18.36 10.72
C ARG A 229 -20.96 17.48 11.91
N GLU A 230 -20.36 16.31 12.02
CA GLU A 230 -20.67 15.30 13.03
C GLU A 230 -19.84 15.47 14.30
N ARG A 231 -18.90 16.42 14.33
CA ARG A 231 -17.95 16.70 15.42
C ARG A 231 -17.17 15.42 15.80
N CYS A 232 -16.59 14.77 14.80
CA CYS A 232 -15.82 13.56 15.00
C CYS A 232 -14.48 13.83 15.69
N ASP A 233 -14.00 12.86 16.45
CA ASP A 233 -12.63 12.86 17.00
C ASP A 233 -11.59 12.72 15.88
N LEU A 234 -11.96 11.97 14.82
CA LEU A 234 -11.14 11.77 13.62
C LEU A 234 -11.98 11.26 12.44
N GLY A 235 -11.38 11.30 11.26
CA GLY A 235 -11.85 10.66 10.04
C GLY A 235 -10.81 9.69 9.49
N ILE A 236 -11.27 8.58 8.89
CA ILE A 236 -10.43 7.54 8.32
C ILE A 236 -10.94 7.21 6.91
N ALA A 237 -10.05 7.23 5.92
CA ALA A 237 -10.33 6.88 4.53
C ALA A 237 -9.47 5.68 4.09
N PHE A 238 -9.98 4.94 3.11
CA PHE A 238 -9.32 3.77 2.53
C PHE A 238 -9.20 3.91 1.02
N ASP A 239 -8.22 3.23 0.44
CA ASP A 239 -8.19 3.07 -1.01
C ASP A 239 -9.12 1.94 -1.47
N GLY A 240 -9.20 1.74 -2.80
CA GLY A 240 -10.21 0.86 -3.40
C GLY A 240 -10.17 -0.59 -2.95
N ASP A 241 -9.03 -1.11 -2.49
CA ASP A 241 -8.88 -2.47 -1.98
C ASP A 241 -8.41 -2.55 -0.52
N GLY A 242 -8.32 -1.42 0.18
CA GLY A 242 -8.19 -1.35 1.62
C GLY A 242 -6.80 -1.65 2.19
N ASP A 243 -5.74 -1.52 1.39
CA ASP A 243 -4.37 -1.67 1.85
C ASP A 243 -3.67 -0.33 2.14
N ARG A 244 -4.34 0.83 1.87
CA ARG A 244 -3.89 2.17 2.24
C ARG A 244 -4.88 2.89 3.12
N ILE A 245 -4.34 3.64 4.09
CA ILE A 245 -5.09 4.47 5.02
C ILE A 245 -4.79 5.96 4.81
N GLY A 246 -5.84 6.78 4.85
CA GLY A 246 -5.77 8.22 5.05
C GLY A 246 -6.44 8.60 6.37
N VAL A 247 -5.89 9.55 7.09
CA VAL A 247 -6.41 9.97 8.40
C VAL A 247 -6.57 11.47 8.47
N ILE A 248 -7.68 11.91 9.07
CA ILE A 248 -8.01 13.32 9.29
C ILE A 248 -8.25 13.53 10.79
N ASP A 249 -7.68 14.58 11.36
CA ASP A 249 -7.94 14.94 12.76
C ASP A 249 -9.28 15.68 12.94
N SER A 250 -9.66 15.95 14.19
CA SER A 250 -10.91 16.65 14.54
C SER A 250 -11.01 18.09 14.01
N GLN A 251 -9.91 18.66 13.53
CA GLN A 251 -9.86 19.99 12.90
C GLN A 251 -9.91 19.93 11.37
N GLY A 252 -10.11 18.73 10.79
CA GLY A 252 -10.16 18.54 9.35
C GLY A 252 -8.79 18.51 8.66
N ARG A 253 -7.68 18.41 9.42
CA ARG A 253 -6.33 18.41 8.88
C ARG A 253 -5.89 16.97 8.57
N ILE A 254 -5.29 16.79 7.41
CA ILE A 254 -4.77 15.47 6.98
C ILE A 254 -3.51 15.14 7.78
N LEU A 255 -3.45 13.93 8.32
CA LEU A 255 -2.23 13.30 8.80
C LEU A 255 -1.69 12.41 7.68
N TRP A 256 -0.57 12.81 7.10
CA TRP A 256 0.10 11.99 6.10
C TRP A 256 0.68 10.71 6.69
N GLY A 257 0.94 9.71 5.86
CA GLY A 257 1.40 8.39 6.30
C GLY A 257 2.63 8.45 7.22
N ASP A 258 3.57 9.34 6.95
CA ASP A 258 4.76 9.55 7.80
C ASP A 258 4.42 10.18 9.17
N GLN A 259 3.46 11.08 9.25
CA GLN A 259 2.97 11.65 10.51
C GLN A 259 2.18 10.61 11.33
N LEU A 260 1.32 9.82 10.66
CA LEU A 260 0.62 8.72 11.29
C LEU A 260 1.61 7.68 11.84
N MET A 261 2.66 7.37 11.09
CA MET A 261 3.72 6.46 11.53
C MET A 261 4.40 6.93 12.83
N ILE A 262 4.54 8.24 13.07
CA ILE A 262 5.09 8.76 14.35
C ILE A 262 4.16 8.38 15.52
N VAL A 263 2.85 8.57 15.36
CA VAL A 263 1.86 8.23 16.39
C VAL A 263 1.92 6.73 16.71
N LEU A 264 1.93 5.89 15.67
CA LEU A 264 1.99 4.43 15.80
C LEU A 264 3.34 3.97 16.38
N SER A 265 4.46 4.57 15.96
CA SER A 265 5.80 4.24 16.45
C SER A 265 5.93 4.50 17.94
N ARG A 266 5.32 5.58 18.45
CA ARG A 266 5.33 5.88 19.89
C ARG A 266 4.70 4.76 20.70
N ASP A 267 3.56 4.24 20.28
CA ASP A 267 2.89 3.13 20.96
C ASP A 267 3.70 1.82 20.84
N VAL A 268 4.15 1.49 19.62
CA VAL A 268 4.93 0.27 19.38
C VAL A 268 6.24 0.26 20.18
N LEU A 269 6.98 1.36 20.21
CA LEU A 269 8.26 1.45 20.90
C LEU A 269 8.14 1.41 22.44
N THR A 270 6.96 1.64 23.01
CA THR A 270 6.75 1.38 24.45
C THR A 270 6.79 -0.11 24.79
N ARG A 271 6.38 -0.97 23.85
CA ARG A 271 6.40 -2.44 24.01
C ARG A 271 7.69 -3.07 23.47
N HIS A 272 8.29 -2.44 22.46
CA HIS A 272 9.47 -2.93 21.73
C HIS A 272 10.58 -1.87 21.69
N PRO A 273 11.15 -1.46 22.85
CA PRO A 273 12.21 -0.46 22.88
C PRO A 273 13.44 -0.92 22.09
N GLY A 274 14.06 0.00 21.35
CA GLY A 274 15.25 -0.28 20.53
C GLY A 274 14.97 -0.95 19.18
N SER A 275 13.71 -1.33 18.91
CA SER A 275 13.37 -2.04 17.68
C SER A 275 13.51 -1.18 16.42
N PRO A 276 13.75 -1.82 15.26
CA PRO A 276 13.72 -1.14 13.98
C PRO A 276 12.30 -0.71 13.62
N ILE A 277 12.17 0.54 13.18
CA ILE A 277 10.95 1.04 12.53
C ILE A 277 11.34 1.45 11.10
N ILE A 278 10.65 0.87 10.13
CA ILE A 278 11.00 1.03 8.72
C ILE A 278 10.09 2.06 8.07
N ALA A 279 10.66 2.99 7.30
CA ALA A 279 9.91 3.91 6.45
C ALA A 279 10.55 4.04 5.07
N ASP A 280 9.73 4.35 4.05
CA ASP A 280 10.25 4.55 2.70
C ASP A 280 11.06 5.84 2.57
N VAL A 281 11.89 5.91 1.53
CA VAL A 281 12.78 7.05 1.27
C VAL A 281 12.05 8.39 1.11
N LYS A 282 10.76 8.38 0.82
CA LYS A 282 9.92 9.58 0.65
C LYS A 282 9.45 10.19 1.97
N ALA A 283 9.52 9.43 3.07
CA ALA A 283 9.05 9.88 4.38
C ALA A 283 9.81 11.11 4.88
N SER A 284 9.12 11.96 5.64
CA SER A 284 9.70 13.14 6.29
C SER A 284 10.90 12.76 7.16
N GLN A 285 11.91 13.63 7.22
CA GLN A 285 13.02 13.47 8.15
C GLN A 285 12.54 13.47 9.60
N VAL A 286 11.46 14.19 9.89
CA VAL A 286 10.84 14.24 11.22
C VAL A 286 10.47 12.84 11.72
N LEU A 287 10.00 11.93 10.84
CA LEU A 287 9.69 10.55 11.24
C LEU A 287 10.94 9.81 11.74
N PHE A 288 12.04 9.87 11.00
CA PHE A 288 13.28 9.19 11.38
C PHE A 288 13.88 9.76 12.68
N ASP A 289 13.83 11.08 12.84
CA ASP A 289 14.32 11.76 14.03
C ASP A 289 13.43 11.44 15.27
N GLU A 290 12.12 11.41 15.11
CA GLU A 290 11.17 11.03 16.17
C GLU A 290 11.32 9.56 16.59
N ILE A 291 11.51 8.64 15.65
CA ILE A 291 11.80 7.23 15.97
C ILE A 291 13.08 7.14 16.83
N ALA A 292 14.14 7.84 16.43
CA ALA A 292 15.39 7.86 17.23
C ALA A 292 15.18 8.49 18.60
N ARG A 293 14.45 9.61 18.68
CA ARG A 293 14.10 10.28 19.95
C ARG A 293 13.28 9.39 20.89
N LEU A 294 12.43 8.55 20.34
CA LEU A 294 11.63 7.56 21.08
C LEU A 294 12.42 6.31 21.47
N GLY A 295 13.72 6.27 21.15
CA GLY A 295 14.60 5.14 21.49
C GLY A 295 14.48 3.96 20.52
N GLY A 296 13.84 4.12 19.36
CA GLY A 296 13.81 3.14 18.30
C GLY A 296 15.01 3.28 17.34
N ARG A 297 15.14 2.34 16.42
CA ARG A 297 16.15 2.38 15.35
C ARG A 297 15.47 2.73 14.03
N PRO A 298 15.60 3.96 13.51
CA PRO A 298 15.01 4.33 12.23
C PRO A 298 15.71 3.58 11.08
N VAL A 299 14.94 3.02 10.17
CA VAL A 299 15.44 2.32 8.98
C VAL A 299 14.76 2.89 7.74
N MET A 300 15.55 3.53 6.87
CA MET A 300 15.08 4.00 5.59
C MET A 300 15.13 2.86 4.56
N ALA A 301 14.08 2.68 3.77
CA ALA A 301 13.93 1.60 2.81
C ALA A 301 13.53 2.10 1.42
N VAL A 302 13.69 1.23 0.43
CA VAL A 302 13.20 1.44 -0.95
C VAL A 302 11.67 1.51 -0.92
N THR A 303 11.08 2.41 -1.73
CA THR A 303 9.62 2.50 -1.90
C THR A 303 9.06 1.27 -2.60
N GLY A 304 7.97 0.74 -2.08
CA GLY A 304 7.22 -0.38 -2.64
C GLY A 304 6.76 -1.36 -1.58
N HIS A 305 5.45 -1.51 -1.44
CA HIS A 305 4.82 -2.30 -0.38
C HIS A 305 5.38 -3.73 -0.26
N SER A 306 5.70 -4.37 -1.40
CA SER A 306 6.30 -5.72 -1.41
C SER A 306 7.74 -5.74 -0.86
N LEU A 307 8.52 -4.68 -1.15
CA LEU A 307 9.89 -4.52 -0.66
C LEU A 307 9.91 -4.19 0.83
N ILE A 308 8.98 -3.35 1.28
CA ILE A 308 8.81 -3.01 2.70
C ILE A 308 8.41 -4.25 3.51
N LYS A 309 7.46 -5.08 3.02
CA LYS A 309 7.11 -6.38 3.65
C LYS A 309 8.32 -7.30 3.79
N ALA A 310 9.11 -7.43 2.73
CA ALA A 310 10.32 -8.25 2.77
C ALA A 310 11.32 -7.72 3.79
N LYS A 311 11.52 -6.38 3.85
CA LYS A 311 12.43 -5.73 4.80
C LYS A 311 11.93 -5.83 6.24
N LEU A 312 10.61 -5.74 6.46
CA LEU A 312 9.99 -5.95 7.77
C LEU A 312 10.29 -7.37 8.29
N ALA A 313 10.09 -8.38 7.44
CA ALA A 313 10.37 -9.77 7.80
C ALA A 313 11.87 -10.02 8.02
N GLU A 314 12.76 -9.45 7.19
CA GLU A 314 14.22 -9.57 7.33
C GLU A 314 14.73 -9.03 8.67
N LEU A 315 14.18 -7.89 9.11
CA LEU A 315 14.63 -7.21 10.33
C LEU A 315 13.78 -7.54 11.56
N GLU A 316 12.77 -8.40 11.41
CA GLU A 316 11.77 -8.69 12.44
C GLU A 316 11.19 -7.38 13.03
N ALA A 317 10.95 -6.40 12.15
CA ALA A 317 10.52 -5.08 12.58
C ALA A 317 9.05 -5.12 13.06
N PRO A 318 8.72 -4.51 14.20
CA PRO A 318 7.35 -4.48 14.71
C PRO A 318 6.42 -3.54 13.91
N LEU A 319 6.99 -2.59 13.17
CA LEU A 319 6.22 -1.60 12.39
C LEU A 319 7.03 -1.15 11.17
N ALA A 320 6.34 -1.04 10.05
CA ALA A 320 6.86 -0.42 8.84
C ALA A 320 5.76 0.40 8.16
N GLY A 321 6.13 1.37 7.30
CA GLY A 321 5.14 2.12 6.53
C GLY A 321 5.71 2.92 5.40
N GLU A 322 4.83 3.35 4.51
CA GLU A 322 5.11 4.25 3.40
C GLU A 322 4.34 5.55 3.55
N MET A 323 4.86 6.63 3.00
CA MET A 323 4.16 7.91 2.92
C MET A 323 2.78 7.79 2.22
N SER A 324 2.64 6.81 1.31
CA SER A 324 1.42 6.51 0.58
C SER A 324 0.30 5.87 1.42
N GLY A 325 0.53 5.59 2.70
CA GLY A 325 -0.47 5.02 3.61
C GLY A 325 -0.48 3.49 3.68
N HIS A 326 0.42 2.78 2.98
CA HIS A 326 0.67 1.37 3.29
C HIS A 326 1.40 1.28 4.63
N ILE A 327 0.80 0.63 5.62
CA ILE A 327 1.38 0.45 6.95
C ILE A 327 1.26 -1.02 7.36
N PHE A 328 2.33 -1.53 7.95
CA PHE A 328 2.55 -2.95 8.21
C PHE A 328 2.88 -3.17 9.68
N PHE A 329 2.10 -3.97 10.37
CA PHE A 329 2.38 -4.36 11.74
C PHE A 329 2.98 -5.77 11.79
N GLY A 330 4.23 -5.89 12.27
CA GLY A 330 4.82 -7.14 12.76
C GLY A 330 4.51 -7.37 14.24
N ASP A 331 4.14 -6.32 14.99
CA ASP A 331 3.75 -6.38 16.39
C ASP A 331 2.37 -6.98 16.57
N GLY A 332 2.31 -8.25 16.94
CA GLY A 332 1.07 -8.97 17.20
C GLY A 332 0.19 -9.21 15.95
N TYR A 333 0.69 -8.93 14.76
CA TYR A 333 0.01 -9.12 13.48
C TYR A 333 0.90 -9.83 12.48
N TYR A 334 0.45 -9.99 11.25
CA TYR A 334 1.08 -10.88 10.25
C TYR A 334 2.13 -10.21 9.37
N GLY A 335 2.34 -8.89 9.49
CA GLY A 335 3.36 -8.15 8.73
C GLY A 335 2.96 -7.78 7.30
N PHE A 336 1.69 -7.89 6.94
CA PHE A 336 1.19 -7.34 5.66
C PHE A 336 0.52 -5.97 5.86
N ASP A 337 0.34 -5.24 4.76
CA ASP A 337 -0.36 -3.95 4.70
C ASP A 337 -1.86 -4.16 4.89
N ASP A 338 -2.39 -3.59 5.98
CA ASP A 338 -3.80 -3.68 6.36
C ASP A 338 -4.28 -2.36 6.94
N ALA A 339 -4.90 -1.56 6.10
CA ALA A 339 -5.37 -0.24 6.49
C ALA A 339 -6.46 -0.28 7.57
N ILE A 340 -7.30 -1.34 7.57
CA ILE A 340 -8.37 -1.49 8.55
C ILE A 340 -7.77 -1.86 9.92
N TYR A 341 -6.76 -2.73 9.94
CA TYR A 341 -6.02 -3.04 11.17
C TYR A 341 -5.30 -1.80 11.73
N VAL A 342 -4.66 -1.01 10.85
CA VAL A 342 -4.04 0.27 11.25
C VAL A 342 -5.06 1.20 11.89
N ALA A 343 -6.26 1.29 11.33
CA ALA A 343 -7.35 2.07 11.90
C ALA A 343 -7.71 1.59 13.31
N VAL A 344 -7.87 0.29 13.52
CA VAL A 344 -8.16 -0.29 14.85
C VAL A 344 -7.05 0.03 15.84
N ARG A 345 -5.77 -0.08 15.45
CA ARG A 345 -4.62 0.25 16.29
C ARG A 345 -4.57 1.75 16.64
N LEU A 346 -4.92 2.64 15.70
CA LEU A 346 -5.03 4.07 15.97
C LEU A 346 -6.15 4.37 16.95
N LEU A 347 -7.33 3.76 16.77
CA LEU A 347 -8.45 3.93 17.70
C LEU A 347 -8.11 3.40 19.09
N ASP A 348 -7.42 2.27 19.19
CA ASP A 348 -6.95 1.73 20.47
C ASP A 348 -6.02 2.72 21.18
N ILE A 349 -5.05 3.31 20.47
CA ILE A 349 -4.17 4.34 21.03
C ILE A 349 -4.97 5.54 21.55
N LEU A 350 -5.86 6.09 20.71
CA LEU A 350 -6.64 7.28 21.08
C LEU A 350 -7.62 7.03 22.22
N SER A 351 -8.16 5.83 22.33
CA SER A 351 -9.12 5.48 23.38
C SER A 351 -8.47 5.24 24.75
N ARG A 352 -7.15 5.05 24.79
CA ARG A 352 -6.36 4.87 26.04
C ARG A 352 -5.73 6.16 26.55
N THR A 353 -5.95 7.29 25.89
CA THR A 353 -5.40 8.59 26.29
C THR A 353 -6.46 9.68 26.22
N ASP A 354 -6.28 10.75 27.04
CA ASP A 354 -7.10 11.96 26.95
C ASP A 354 -6.65 12.90 25.82
N GLN A 355 -5.48 12.63 25.20
CA GLN A 355 -4.99 13.40 24.06
C GLN A 355 -5.81 13.13 22.81
N SER A 356 -6.21 14.20 22.14
CA SER A 356 -6.77 14.12 20.78
C SER A 356 -5.68 13.88 19.74
N LEU A 357 -6.07 13.37 18.57
CA LEU A 357 -5.17 13.22 17.42
C LEU A 357 -4.63 14.59 16.96
N ALA A 358 -5.45 15.65 17.04
CA ALA A 358 -5.06 17.00 16.73
C ALA A 358 -3.90 17.50 17.63
N GLU A 359 -4.00 17.26 18.94
CA GLU A 359 -2.92 17.62 19.88
C GLU A 359 -1.66 16.77 19.66
N MET A 360 -1.80 15.50 19.30
CA MET A 360 -0.65 14.66 18.95
C MET A 360 0.08 15.21 17.72
N ARG A 361 -0.68 15.64 16.68
CA ARG A 361 -0.15 16.26 15.47
C ARG A 361 0.55 17.59 15.77
N ASP A 362 -0.05 18.45 16.61
CA ASP A 362 0.48 19.79 16.93
C ASP A 362 1.81 19.73 17.72
N ARG A 363 2.14 18.59 18.31
CA ARG A 363 3.43 18.35 18.98
C ARG A 363 4.55 17.91 18.04
N LEU A 364 4.24 17.58 16.79
CA LEU A 364 5.26 17.21 15.81
C LEU A 364 6.05 18.46 15.39
N PRO A 365 7.36 18.33 15.18
CA PRO A 365 8.16 19.42 14.62
C PRO A 365 7.54 19.95 13.32
N ALA A 366 7.37 21.25 13.23
CA ALA A 366 6.84 21.88 12.03
C ALA A 366 7.89 21.87 10.92
N VAL A 367 7.48 21.37 9.76
CA VAL A 367 8.28 21.41 8.51
C VAL A 367 7.41 21.85 7.36
N ILE A 368 8.06 22.44 6.36
CA ILE A 368 7.44 22.86 5.11
C ILE A 368 7.94 21.92 4.02
N ASN A 369 7.03 21.27 3.31
CA ASN A 369 7.40 20.33 2.27
C ASN A 369 6.61 20.55 0.99
N THR A 370 7.16 20.06 -0.13
CA THR A 370 6.38 19.92 -1.34
C THR A 370 5.44 18.72 -1.20
N PRO A 371 4.30 18.70 -1.91
CA PRO A 371 3.65 17.44 -2.23
C PRO A 371 4.63 16.53 -3.00
N GLU A 372 4.25 15.27 -3.23
CA GLU A 372 4.97 14.40 -4.15
C GLU A 372 4.85 14.96 -5.58
N LEU A 373 5.96 15.50 -6.10
CA LEU A 373 6.02 16.04 -7.45
C LEU A 373 6.22 14.89 -8.43
N ARG A 374 5.28 14.71 -9.36
CA ARG A 374 5.32 13.65 -10.38
C ARG A 374 5.33 14.31 -11.77
N PHE A 375 6.33 14.01 -12.58
CA PHE A 375 6.45 14.59 -13.91
C PHE A 375 6.92 13.57 -14.94
N ALA A 376 6.39 13.69 -16.16
CA ALA A 376 6.62 12.75 -17.23
C ALA A 376 8.11 12.65 -17.61
N CYS A 377 8.60 11.41 -17.69
CA CYS A 377 9.92 11.10 -18.21
C CYS A 377 9.81 9.75 -18.97
N PRO A 378 10.32 9.67 -20.20
CA PRO A 378 10.25 8.42 -20.96
C PRO A 378 10.83 7.24 -20.20
N GLU A 379 10.22 6.07 -20.35
CA GLU A 379 10.64 4.84 -19.66
C GLU A 379 12.12 4.53 -19.88
N SER A 380 12.60 4.74 -21.10
CA SER A 380 14.01 4.54 -21.49
C SER A 380 14.98 5.55 -20.85
N ARG A 381 14.48 6.68 -20.31
CA ARG A 381 15.30 7.81 -19.84
C ARG A 381 15.29 8.01 -18.33
N LYS A 382 14.19 7.67 -17.63
CA LYS A 382 13.98 8.02 -16.23
C LYS A 382 15.09 7.50 -15.29
N PHE A 383 15.53 6.28 -15.46
CA PHE A 383 16.61 5.69 -14.63
C PHE A 383 17.98 6.31 -14.95
N GLU A 384 18.20 6.67 -16.20
CA GLU A 384 19.45 7.31 -16.64
C GLU A 384 19.57 8.72 -16.05
N VAL A 385 18.49 9.52 -16.05
CA VAL A 385 18.46 10.85 -15.39
C VAL A 385 18.87 10.73 -13.93
N VAL A 386 18.27 9.82 -13.18
CA VAL A 386 18.62 9.60 -11.76
C VAL A 386 20.09 9.19 -11.59
N ARG A 387 20.61 8.33 -12.44
CA ARG A 387 22.02 7.92 -12.44
C ARG A 387 22.95 9.11 -12.69
N GLU A 388 22.66 9.94 -13.70
CA GLU A 388 23.45 11.15 -14.01
C GLU A 388 23.50 12.13 -12.84
N VAL A 389 22.34 12.39 -12.20
CA VAL A 389 22.25 13.24 -11.01
C VAL A 389 23.09 12.64 -9.89
N ARG A 390 22.94 11.34 -9.62
CA ARG A 390 23.72 10.62 -8.61
C ARG A 390 25.23 10.75 -8.83
N GLU A 391 25.69 10.55 -10.06
CA GLU A 391 27.11 10.65 -10.38
C GLU A 391 27.68 12.05 -10.17
N ARG A 392 26.92 13.12 -10.50
CA ARG A 392 27.34 14.51 -10.25
C ARG A 392 27.42 14.81 -8.76
N LEU A 393 26.43 14.38 -7.99
CA LEU A 393 26.38 14.57 -6.54
C LEU A 393 27.53 13.83 -5.83
N LEU A 394 27.85 12.59 -6.25
CA LEU A 394 29.00 11.83 -5.74
C LEU A 394 30.32 12.55 -6.00
N LYS A 395 30.53 13.08 -7.23
CA LYS A 395 31.72 13.86 -7.57
C LYS A 395 31.83 15.15 -6.76
N ALA A 396 30.68 15.75 -6.40
CA ALA A 396 30.64 16.95 -5.56
C ALA A 396 30.78 16.64 -4.06
N GLY A 397 30.87 15.39 -3.64
CA GLY A 397 30.95 15.00 -2.24
C GLY A 397 29.69 15.32 -1.44
N ALA A 398 28.52 15.28 -2.07
CA ALA A 398 27.24 15.61 -1.43
C ALA A 398 26.88 14.56 -0.36
N ASP A 399 26.36 15.03 0.79
CA ASP A 399 25.72 14.15 1.79
C ASP A 399 24.39 13.64 1.22
N MET A 400 24.32 12.36 0.86
CA MET A 400 23.16 11.76 0.25
C MET A 400 22.99 10.29 0.58
N THR A 401 21.75 9.81 0.46
CA THR A 401 21.36 8.39 0.47
C THR A 401 20.90 8.00 -0.94
N ASP A 402 21.37 6.87 -1.45
CA ASP A 402 21.12 6.41 -2.82
C ASP A 402 20.42 5.04 -2.89
N ILE A 403 19.66 4.68 -1.86
CA ILE A 403 18.95 3.39 -1.77
C ILE A 403 17.77 3.28 -2.75
N ASP A 404 17.14 4.41 -3.11
CA ASP A 404 16.03 4.48 -4.09
C ASP A 404 16.04 5.89 -4.73
N GLY A 405 16.82 6.02 -5.78
CA GLY A 405 17.14 7.33 -6.35
C GLY A 405 18.23 8.05 -5.59
N VAL A 406 18.08 9.36 -5.39
CA VAL A 406 19.00 10.18 -4.60
C VAL A 406 18.23 11.06 -3.62
N ARG A 407 18.50 10.91 -2.33
CA ARG A 407 18.00 11.78 -1.28
C ARG A 407 19.15 12.57 -0.69
N VAL A 408 19.20 13.85 -1.01
CA VAL A 408 20.29 14.76 -0.64
C VAL A 408 19.93 15.49 0.64
N ARG A 409 20.82 15.42 1.64
CA ARG A 409 20.65 16.13 2.90
C ARG A 409 21.37 17.49 2.86
N ARG A 410 20.76 18.47 3.48
CA ARG A 410 21.32 19.81 3.69
C ARG A 410 21.06 20.23 5.16
N PRO A 411 21.77 21.23 5.70
CA PRO A 411 21.63 21.61 7.12
C PRO A 411 20.21 21.99 7.53
N ASP A 412 19.38 22.49 6.62
CA ASP A 412 18.03 22.99 6.86
C ASP A 412 16.93 22.18 6.16
N GLY A 413 17.26 20.97 5.62
CA GLY A 413 16.27 20.11 4.96
C GLY A 413 16.88 19.07 4.04
N TRP A 414 16.07 18.57 3.12
CA TRP A 414 16.47 17.55 2.16
C TRP A 414 15.62 17.63 0.89
N TRP A 415 16.13 17.07 -0.20
CA TRP A 415 15.34 16.79 -1.39
C TRP A 415 15.61 15.38 -1.93
N LEU A 416 14.61 14.83 -2.62
CA LEU A 416 14.62 13.51 -3.23
C LEU A 416 14.34 13.62 -4.73
N LEU A 417 15.07 12.83 -5.52
CA LEU A 417 14.74 12.51 -6.91
C LEU A 417 14.83 10.99 -7.11
N ARG A 418 13.77 10.38 -7.63
CA ARG A 418 13.75 8.96 -7.98
C ARG A 418 12.98 8.69 -9.26
N ALA A 419 13.24 7.56 -9.90
CA ALA A 419 12.42 7.04 -10.99
C ALA A 419 11.26 6.21 -10.42
N SER A 420 10.05 6.38 -10.96
CA SER A 420 8.93 5.49 -10.62
C SER A 420 9.18 4.09 -11.19
N ASN A 421 8.95 3.04 -10.38
CA ASN A 421 9.04 1.65 -10.83
C ASN A 421 7.81 1.19 -11.63
N THR A 422 6.71 1.94 -11.57
CA THR A 422 5.41 1.53 -12.14
C THR A 422 4.88 2.43 -13.23
N GLN A 423 5.46 3.62 -13.42
CA GLN A 423 5.02 4.63 -14.39
C GLN A 423 6.20 5.32 -15.07
N ALA A 424 5.98 5.87 -16.27
CA ALA A 424 6.97 6.64 -17.00
C ALA A 424 7.10 8.08 -16.46
N VAL A 425 7.46 8.20 -15.16
CA VAL A 425 7.61 9.47 -14.47
C VAL A 425 8.84 9.48 -13.58
N LEU A 426 9.37 10.67 -13.34
CA LEU A 426 10.23 10.98 -12.21
C LEU A 426 9.37 11.45 -11.04
N VAL A 427 9.85 11.18 -9.83
CA VAL A 427 9.22 11.56 -8.58
C VAL A 427 10.23 12.37 -7.79
N ALA A 428 9.79 13.53 -7.30
CA ALA A 428 10.60 14.39 -6.46
C ALA A 428 9.84 14.87 -5.24
N ARG A 429 10.55 15.15 -4.17
CA ARG A 429 10.03 15.77 -2.93
C ARG A 429 11.14 16.61 -2.30
N ALA A 430 10.77 17.70 -1.66
CA ALA A 430 11.68 18.49 -0.83
C ALA A 430 11.00 18.89 0.48
N GLU A 431 11.79 18.98 1.54
CA GLU A 431 11.35 19.36 2.88
C GLU A 431 12.37 20.27 3.54
N SER A 432 11.92 21.31 4.20
CA SER A 432 12.76 22.26 4.95
C SER A 432 12.05 22.80 6.18
N GLN A 433 12.84 23.36 7.10
CA GLN A 433 12.33 24.06 8.29
C GLN A 433 11.81 25.46 7.96
N THR A 434 12.14 26.02 6.78
CA THR A 434 11.76 27.38 6.38
C THR A 434 11.37 27.45 4.91
N GLU A 435 10.52 28.43 4.54
CA GLU A 435 10.16 28.69 3.14
C GLU A 435 11.39 29.00 2.27
N ALA A 436 12.32 29.81 2.80
CA ALA A 436 13.55 30.14 2.08
C ALA A 436 14.42 28.90 1.83
N GLY A 437 14.51 27.99 2.82
CA GLY A 437 15.21 26.72 2.69
C GLY A 437 14.54 25.83 1.66
N LEU A 438 13.20 25.69 1.67
CA LEU A 438 12.46 24.93 0.68
C LEU A 438 12.68 25.46 -0.74
N ALA A 439 12.61 26.79 -0.93
CA ALA A 439 12.86 27.41 -2.22
C ALA A 439 14.28 27.13 -2.73
N ARG A 440 15.29 27.19 -1.87
CA ARG A 440 16.68 26.87 -2.20
C ARG A 440 16.83 25.39 -2.61
N LEU A 441 16.24 24.46 -1.85
CA LEU A 441 16.27 23.01 -2.15
C LEU A 441 15.58 22.70 -3.49
N LYS A 442 14.45 23.32 -3.77
CA LYS A 442 13.77 23.23 -5.08
C LYS A 442 14.66 23.75 -6.22
N SER A 443 15.38 24.87 -6.00
CA SER A 443 16.29 25.44 -7.00
C SER A 443 17.48 24.52 -7.26
N GLU A 444 18.05 23.89 -6.22
CA GLU A 444 19.13 22.91 -6.34
C GLU A 444 18.67 21.69 -7.15
N LEU A 445 17.52 21.11 -6.79
CA LEU A 445 16.92 19.99 -7.54
C LEU A 445 16.65 20.35 -9.00
N ALA A 446 16.12 21.56 -9.28
CA ALA A 446 15.87 22.04 -10.63
C ALA A 446 17.15 22.18 -11.44
N ALA A 447 18.23 22.66 -10.84
CA ALA A 447 19.54 22.77 -11.50
C ALA A 447 20.12 21.38 -11.87
N GLU A 448 20.01 20.40 -10.98
CA GLU A 448 20.44 19.03 -11.23
C GLU A 448 19.63 18.36 -12.36
N LEU A 449 18.32 18.58 -12.39
CA LEU A 449 17.45 18.08 -13.46
C LEU A 449 17.76 18.75 -14.80
N ALA A 450 17.95 20.09 -14.80
CA ALA A 450 18.30 20.86 -16.00
C ALA A 450 19.62 20.37 -16.65
N ALA A 451 20.62 20.03 -15.82
CA ALA A 451 21.87 19.46 -16.28
C ALA A 451 21.71 18.07 -16.95
N SER A 452 20.55 17.40 -16.75
CA SER A 452 20.17 16.15 -17.43
C SER A 452 19.08 16.37 -18.49
N GLY A 453 18.81 17.62 -18.88
CA GLY A 453 17.82 17.97 -19.91
C GLY A 453 16.37 17.78 -19.48
N VAL A 454 16.09 17.80 -18.17
CA VAL A 454 14.74 17.65 -17.61
C VAL A 454 14.34 18.92 -16.85
N THR A 455 13.07 19.32 -16.98
CA THR A 455 12.53 20.49 -16.30
C THR A 455 11.69 20.06 -15.11
N LEU A 456 11.98 20.61 -13.93
CA LEU A 456 11.13 20.45 -12.75
C LEU A 456 9.84 21.27 -12.97
N PRO A 457 8.65 20.69 -12.83
CA PRO A 457 7.40 21.49 -12.86
C PRO A 457 7.37 22.45 -11.68
N GLY A 458 6.77 23.60 -11.88
CA GLY A 458 6.70 24.72 -10.93
C GLY A 458 5.94 24.40 -9.64
#